data_9ec78b08b8272d3171ce643e86311703
#
_entry.id   9ec78b08b8272d3171ce643e86311703
#
_cell.length_a   1.000
_cell.length_b   1.000
_cell.length_c   1.000
_cell.angle_alpha   90.00
_cell.angle_beta   90.00
_cell.angle_gamma   90.00
#
_symmetry.space_group_name_H-M   'P 1'
#
loop_
_entity.id
_entity.type
_entity.pdbx_description
1 polymer ?
#
loop_
_entity_poly.entity_id
_entity_poly.type
_entity_poly.pdbx_seq_one_letter_code
_entity_poly.pdbx_strand_id
1 'polypeptide(L)'
;MLAIASLQSEVSAQSYKTKQVALPVEIYKGDTIPVVHLREVYIYNRPKFKNRRQERYYWRTVRDVKKTLPIAREVRGIIIETYEYLLTLPDEKAREAHLAAVEKGMMAQYTPQMKKLTFSQGKMLIKLIDRECEQTGYELIQVFMGNFKAGFYQAFAALFGASLKKGYYPDGEDAEIEEIIFWVEQGVL
;
A
#
# COMPACT_ATOMS: atom_id res chain seq x y z
N MET A 1 -31.94 -69.62 -30.63
CA MET A 1 -31.81 -68.26 -31.10
C MET A 1 -31.39 -67.40 -29.95
N LEU A 2 -30.05 -67.16 -29.84
CA LEU A 2 -29.44 -66.37 -28.75
C LEU A 2 -29.24 -64.92 -29.29
N ALA A 3 -29.88 -63.93 -28.65
CA ALA A 3 -29.71 -62.51 -28.95
C ALA A 3 -28.50 -61.96 -28.16
N ILE A 4 -27.46 -61.56 -28.88
CA ILE A 4 -26.32 -60.86 -28.27
C ILE A 4 -26.66 -59.39 -28.25
N ALA A 5 -26.87 -58.86 -26.99
CA ALA A 5 -27.02 -57.45 -26.76
C ALA A 5 -25.61 -56.81 -26.69
N SER A 6 -25.28 -56.02 -27.70
CA SER A 6 -24.05 -55.20 -27.69
C SER A 6 -24.22 -53.97 -26.83
N LEU A 7 -23.54 -53.92 -25.70
CA LEU A 7 -23.36 -52.69 -24.89
C LEU A 7 -22.42 -51.77 -25.63
N GLN A 8 -22.93 -50.70 -26.23
CA GLN A 8 -22.15 -49.58 -26.69
C GLN A 8 -21.94 -48.63 -25.47
N SER A 9 -20.73 -48.63 -24.93
CA SER A 9 -20.31 -47.61 -23.98
C SER A 9 -19.95 -46.32 -24.76
N GLU A 10 -20.77 -45.29 -24.66
CA GLU A 10 -20.42 -43.96 -25.15
C GLU A 10 -19.34 -43.36 -24.24
N VAL A 11 -18.14 -43.26 -24.77
CA VAL A 11 -17.07 -42.47 -24.14
C VAL A 11 -17.34 -40.98 -24.39
N SER A 12 -17.93 -40.31 -23.41
CA SER A 12 -18.09 -38.87 -23.42
C SER A 12 -16.76 -38.21 -23.17
N ALA A 13 -16.10 -37.71 -24.20
CA ALA A 13 -14.93 -36.88 -24.09
C ALA A 13 -15.30 -35.51 -23.47
N GLN A 14 -14.95 -35.29 -22.22
CA GLN A 14 -15.09 -33.98 -21.61
C GLN A 14 -14.19 -32.97 -22.34
N SER A 15 -14.81 -32.07 -23.09
CA SER A 15 -14.14 -30.93 -23.72
C SER A 15 -13.67 -29.95 -22.63
N TYR A 16 -12.41 -30.04 -22.23
CA TYR A 16 -11.78 -29.00 -21.45
C TYR A 16 -11.67 -27.75 -22.33
N LYS A 17 -12.42 -26.70 -22.02
CA LYS A 17 -12.20 -25.37 -22.60
C LYS A 17 -10.84 -24.87 -22.11
N THR A 18 -9.80 -25.20 -22.84
CA THR A 18 -8.45 -24.68 -22.61
C THR A 18 -8.49 -23.18 -22.88
N LYS A 19 -8.34 -22.38 -21.83
CA LYS A 19 -8.22 -20.93 -21.96
C LYS A 19 -6.93 -20.65 -22.73
N GLN A 20 -7.05 -20.27 -24.00
CA GLN A 20 -5.88 -19.90 -24.79
C GLN A 20 -5.27 -18.63 -24.19
N VAL A 21 -4.04 -18.74 -23.70
CA VAL A 21 -3.25 -17.63 -23.17
C VAL A 21 -2.21 -17.31 -24.22
N ALA A 22 -2.27 -16.10 -24.80
CA ALA A 22 -1.21 -15.61 -25.67
C ALA A 22 0.04 -15.34 -24.83
N LEU A 23 1.12 -16.05 -25.11
CA LEU A 23 2.41 -15.84 -24.47
C LEU A 23 3.32 -15.02 -25.39
N PRO A 24 4.11 -14.08 -24.86
CA PRO A 24 5.18 -13.45 -25.62
C PRO A 24 6.19 -14.52 -26.04
N VAL A 25 6.80 -14.33 -27.20
CA VAL A 25 7.82 -15.25 -27.76
C VAL A 25 9.13 -14.51 -27.92
N GLU A 26 10.23 -15.23 -27.78
CA GLU A 26 11.58 -14.73 -28.00
C GLU A 26 12.33 -15.70 -28.94
N ILE A 27 13.26 -15.18 -29.74
CA ILE A 27 14.10 -16.00 -30.63
C ILE A 27 15.37 -16.37 -29.84
N TYR A 28 15.51 -17.65 -29.53
CA TYR A 28 16.69 -18.19 -28.87
C TYR A 28 17.39 -19.19 -29.78
N LYS A 29 18.63 -18.90 -30.19
CA LYS A 29 19.45 -19.74 -31.11
C LYS A 29 18.75 -20.12 -32.43
N GLY A 30 17.88 -19.24 -32.95
CA GLY A 30 17.13 -19.46 -34.19
C GLY A 30 15.76 -20.11 -34.03
N ASP A 31 15.41 -20.57 -32.85
CA ASP A 31 14.10 -21.14 -32.54
C ASP A 31 13.21 -20.12 -31.81
N THR A 32 11.91 -20.16 -32.08
CA THR A 32 10.92 -19.34 -31.41
C THR A 32 10.42 -20.08 -30.18
N ILE A 33 10.73 -19.52 -28.98
CA ILE A 33 10.35 -20.09 -27.67
C ILE A 33 9.35 -19.19 -26.96
N PRO A 34 8.35 -19.74 -26.24
CA PRO A 34 7.47 -18.97 -25.41
C PRO A 34 8.21 -18.48 -24.16
N VAL A 35 7.99 -17.20 -23.80
CA VAL A 35 8.56 -16.60 -22.59
C VAL A 35 7.47 -16.48 -21.54
N VAL A 36 7.73 -16.98 -20.34
CA VAL A 36 6.84 -16.84 -19.19
C VAL A 36 7.57 -16.10 -18.08
N HIS A 37 7.09 -14.90 -17.77
CA HIS A 37 7.57 -14.17 -16.60
C HIS A 37 6.88 -14.73 -15.35
N LEU A 38 7.60 -15.46 -14.54
CA LEU A 38 7.12 -15.95 -13.26
C LEU A 38 7.08 -14.80 -12.26
N ARG A 39 6.10 -14.83 -11.36
CA ARG A 39 6.05 -13.91 -10.23
C ARG A 39 7.21 -14.21 -9.29
N GLU A 40 7.80 -13.18 -8.73
CA GLU A 40 8.79 -13.33 -7.67
C GLU A 40 8.16 -14.05 -6.47
N VAL A 41 8.92 -15.00 -5.91
CA VAL A 41 8.52 -15.76 -4.73
C VAL A 41 9.40 -15.33 -3.56
N TYR A 42 8.76 -14.75 -2.55
CA TYR A 42 9.45 -14.31 -1.33
C TYR A 42 9.32 -15.38 -0.25
N ILE A 43 10.44 -15.70 0.42
CA ILE A 43 10.46 -16.64 1.55
C ILE A 43 10.37 -15.83 2.84
N TYR A 44 9.25 -15.97 3.54
CA TYR A 44 9.06 -15.34 4.84
C TYR A 44 9.72 -16.18 5.95
N ASN A 45 10.75 -15.63 6.56
CA ASN A 45 11.32 -16.18 7.78
C ASN A 45 10.56 -15.65 8.98
N ARG A 46 9.87 -16.54 9.71
CA ARG A 46 9.16 -16.12 10.93
C ARG A 46 10.14 -15.47 11.89
N PRO A 47 9.84 -14.27 12.42
CA PRO A 47 10.72 -13.58 13.35
C PRO A 47 10.91 -14.40 14.63
N LYS A 48 12.16 -14.46 15.10
CA LYS A 48 12.51 -15.10 16.37
C LYS A 48 12.56 -14.04 17.47
N PHE A 49 11.80 -14.23 18.52
CA PHE A 49 11.72 -13.27 19.63
C PHE A 49 12.55 -13.75 20.82
N LYS A 50 13.31 -12.85 21.44
CA LYS A 50 14.08 -13.14 22.66
C LYS A 50 13.18 -13.30 23.89
N ASN A 51 12.03 -12.66 23.90
CA ASN A 51 11.08 -12.70 25.00
C ASN A 51 9.66 -12.31 24.56
N ARG A 52 8.66 -12.62 25.41
CA ARG A 52 7.23 -12.30 25.16
C ARG A 52 6.93 -10.81 25.02
N ARG A 53 7.78 -9.92 25.55
CA ARG A 53 7.58 -8.47 25.42
C ARG A 53 7.88 -8.03 23.99
N GLN A 54 8.98 -8.52 23.41
CA GLN A 54 9.36 -8.26 22.04
C GLN A 54 8.30 -8.81 21.06
N GLU A 55 7.86 -10.04 21.28
CA GLU A 55 6.80 -10.66 20.48
C GLU A 55 5.51 -9.83 20.49
N ARG A 56 5.03 -9.40 21.69
CA ARG A 56 3.83 -8.55 21.81
C ARG A 56 4.01 -7.20 21.14
N TYR A 57 5.21 -6.61 21.20
CA TYR A 57 5.52 -5.35 20.52
C TYR A 57 5.41 -5.52 19.01
N TYR A 58 6.07 -6.55 18.44
CA TYR A 58 6.03 -6.87 17.02
C TYR A 58 4.59 -7.06 16.50
N TRP A 59 3.80 -7.90 17.14
CA TRP A 59 2.42 -8.14 16.71
C TRP A 59 1.50 -6.92 16.89
N ARG A 60 1.82 -6.03 17.83
CA ARG A 60 1.15 -4.73 17.93
C ARG A 60 1.51 -3.87 16.73
N THR A 61 2.79 -3.78 16.38
CA THR A 61 3.27 -3.03 15.21
C THR A 61 2.61 -3.54 13.92
N VAL A 62 2.54 -4.86 13.71
CA VAL A 62 1.83 -5.47 12.57
C VAL A 62 0.37 -5.00 12.50
N ARG A 63 -0.35 -5.03 13.62
CA ARG A 63 -1.75 -4.57 13.66
C ARG A 63 -1.88 -3.07 13.38
N ASP A 64 -0.98 -2.27 13.92
CA ASP A 64 -0.98 -0.83 13.73
C ASP A 64 -0.67 -0.49 12.26
N VAL A 65 0.29 -1.15 11.63
CA VAL A 65 0.59 -1.04 10.19
C VAL A 65 -0.63 -1.44 9.34
N LYS A 66 -1.18 -2.62 9.56
CA LYS A 66 -2.37 -3.10 8.80
C LYS A 66 -3.55 -2.13 8.86
N LYS A 67 -3.75 -1.47 9.99
CA LYS A 67 -4.84 -0.52 10.18
C LYS A 67 -4.57 0.84 9.53
N THR A 68 -3.32 1.31 9.55
CA THR A 68 -2.98 2.68 9.18
C THR A 68 -2.39 2.82 7.78
N LEU A 69 -1.78 1.78 7.22
CA LEU A 69 -1.22 1.77 5.87
C LEU A 69 -2.26 2.11 4.78
N PRO A 70 -3.48 1.54 4.78
CA PRO A 70 -4.49 1.94 3.80
C PRO A 70 -4.82 3.42 3.85
N ILE A 71 -4.94 4.00 5.05
CA ILE A 71 -5.23 5.43 5.24
C ILE A 71 -4.07 6.28 4.69
N ALA A 72 -2.82 5.89 4.97
CA ALA A 72 -1.64 6.61 4.46
C ALA A 72 -1.58 6.60 2.92
N ARG A 73 -1.96 5.49 2.28
CA ARG A 73 -2.04 5.37 0.82
C ARG A 73 -3.17 6.20 0.21
N GLU A 74 -4.32 6.25 0.85
CA GLU A 74 -5.41 7.16 0.43
C GLU A 74 -4.94 8.61 0.47
N VAL A 75 -4.28 9.03 1.55
CA VAL A 75 -3.70 10.38 1.69
C VAL A 75 -2.70 10.65 0.56
N ARG A 76 -1.79 9.70 0.27
CA ARG A 76 -0.86 9.81 -0.87
C ARG A 76 -1.60 10.01 -2.20
N GLY A 77 -2.64 9.21 -2.45
CA GLY A 77 -3.46 9.32 -3.68
C GLY A 77 -4.02 10.73 -3.85
N ILE A 78 -4.65 11.28 -2.81
CA ILE A 78 -5.20 12.64 -2.83
C ILE A 78 -4.11 13.68 -3.12
N ILE A 79 -2.92 13.51 -2.56
CA ILE A 79 -1.80 14.43 -2.78
C ILE A 79 -1.33 14.41 -4.23
N ILE A 80 -1.22 13.22 -4.83
CA ILE A 80 -0.82 13.08 -6.24
C ILE A 80 -1.88 13.71 -7.15
N GLU A 81 -3.16 13.38 -6.98
CA GLU A 81 -4.26 13.96 -7.74
C GLU A 81 -4.31 15.50 -7.60
N THR A 82 -4.11 16.00 -6.38
CA THR A 82 -4.04 17.43 -6.12
C THR A 82 -2.90 18.08 -6.89
N TYR A 83 -1.72 17.47 -6.86
CA TYR A 83 -0.55 17.98 -7.59
C TYR A 83 -0.81 18.03 -9.09
N GLU A 84 -1.30 16.95 -9.68
CA GLU A 84 -1.65 16.90 -11.11
C GLU A 84 -2.66 17.99 -11.48
N TYR A 85 -3.67 18.22 -10.65
CA TYR A 85 -4.65 19.27 -10.86
C TYR A 85 -4.03 20.67 -10.75
N LEU A 86 -3.11 20.92 -9.80
CA LEU A 86 -2.41 22.18 -9.66
C LEU A 86 -1.62 22.57 -10.90
N LEU A 87 -1.09 21.61 -11.65
CA LEU A 87 -0.37 21.87 -12.91
C LEU A 87 -1.30 22.40 -14.00
N THR A 88 -2.60 22.17 -13.91
CA THR A 88 -3.61 22.67 -14.87
C THR A 88 -4.08 24.09 -14.56
N LEU A 89 -3.82 24.60 -13.35
CA LEU A 89 -4.31 25.91 -12.92
C LEU A 89 -3.42 27.05 -13.45
N PRO A 90 -4.06 28.15 -13.96
CA PRO A 90 -3.35 29.19 -14.70
C PRO A 90 -2.47 30.08 -13.81
N ASP A 91 -2.87 30.34 -12.58
CA ASP A 91 -2.21 31.30 -11.71
C ASP A 91 -1.99 30.78 -10.27
N GLU A 92 -1.10 31.46 -9.54
CA GLU A 92 -0.71 31.10 -8.17
C GLU A 92 -1.90 31.25 -7.19
N LYS A 93 -2.74 32.27 -7.37
CA LYS A 93 -3.89 32.49 -6.49
C LYS A 93 -4.91 31.35 -6.59
N ALA A 94 -5.14 30.83 -7.81
CA ALA A 94 -6.01 29.67 -8.01
C ALA A 94 -5.41 28.41 -7.37
N ARG A 95 -4.09 28.23 -7.44
CA ARG A 95 -3.37 27.12 -6.81
C ARG A 95 -3.49 27.17 -5.29
N GLU A 96 -3.21 28.35 -4.68
CA GLU A 96 -3.34 28.54 -3.23
C GLU A 96 -4.76 28.28 -2.73
N ALA A 97 -5.78 28.81 -3.46
CA ALA A 97 -7.18 28.59 -3.11
C ALA A 97 -7.56 27.11 -3.17
N HIS A 98 -7.09 26.40 -4.21
CA HIS A 98 -7.33 24.95 -4.33
C HIS A 98 -6.64 24.18 -3.21
N LEU A 99 -5.39 24.48 -2.90
CA LEU A 99 -4.63 23.85 -1.80
C LEU A 99 -5.35 24.02 -0.46
N ALA A 100 -5.81 25.23 -0.14
CA ALA A 100 -6.56 25.48 1.08
C ALA A 100 -7.88 24.69 1.14
N ALA A 101 -8.57 24.55 0.01
CA ALA A 101 -9.80 23.76 -0.09
C ALA A 101 -9.53 22.26 0.14
N VAL A 102 -8.47 21.71 -0.48
CA VAL A 102 -8.05 20.32 -0.31
C VAL A 102 -7.64 20.06 1.13
N GLU A 103 -6.80 20.90 1.73
CA GLU A 103 -6.39 20.78 3.13
C GLU A 103 -7.61 20.72 4.06
N LYS A 104 -8.55 21.66 3.90
CA LYS A 104 -9.79 21.69 4.68
C LYS A 104 -10.62 20.43 4.47
N GLY A 105 -10.77 19.96 3.23
CA GLY A 105 -11.50 18.72 2.89
C GLY A 105 -10.87 17.49 3.54
N MET A 106 -9.57 17.36 3.41
CA MET A 106 -8.82 16.25 4.02
C MET A 106 -8.95 16.24 5.56
N MET A 107 -8.81 17.41 6.19
CA MET A 107 -8.97 17.52 7.64
C MET A 107 -10.39 17.13 8.08
N ALA A 108 -11.43 17.56 7.33
CA ALA A 108 -12.80 17.18 7.63
C ALA A 108 -13.04 15.67 7.47
N GLN A 109 -12.48 15.05 6.44
CA GLN A 109 -12.62 13.63 6.14
C GLN A 109 -11.86 12.74 7.15
N TYR A 110 -10.61 13.07 7.46
CA TYR A 110 -9.74 12.19 8.26
C TYR A 110 -9.81 12.45 9.76
N THR A 111 -10.20 13.62 10.23
CA THR A 111 -10.33 13.89 11.68
C THR A 111 -11.23 12.89 12.40
N PRO A 112 -12.41 12.50 11.89
CA PRO A 112 -13.25 11.48 12.54
C PRO A 112 -12.59 10.10 12.57
N GLN A 113 -11.79 9.75 11.57
CA GLN A 113 -11.04 8.50 11.52
C GLN A 113 -9.88 8.52 12.53
N MET A 114 -9.15 9.64 12.61
CA MET A 114 -8.06 9.85 13.57
C MET A 114 -8.52 9.72 15.02
N LYS A 115 -9.71 10.25 15.34
CA LYS A 115 -10.32 10.12 16.68
C LYS A 115 -10.56 8.68 17.11
N LYS A 116 -10.67 7.73 16.16
CA LYS A 116 -10.85 6.29 16.42
C LYS A 116 -9.52 5.54 16.54
N LEU A 117 -8.39 6.20 16.34
CA LEU A 117 -7.08 5.60 16.47
C LEU A 117 -6.58 5.69 17.91
N THR A 118 -5.83 4.67 18.33
CA THR A 118 -5.02 4.77 19.54
C THR A 118 -3.84 5.69 19.30
N PHE A 119 -3.20 6.17 20.36
CA PHE A 119 -1.99 6.98 20.27
C PHE A 119 -0.87 6.31 19.44
N SER A 120 -0.66 4.99 19.64
CA SER A 120 0.31 4.20 18.86
C SER A 120 -0.05 4.17 17.37
N GLN A 121 -1.32 3.96 17.04
CA GLN A 121 -1.82 3.96 15.65
C GLN A 121 -1.71 5.35 15.00
N GLY A 122 -2.00 6.40 15.74
CA GLY A 122 -1.80 7.76 15.24
C GLY A 122 -0.34 8.07 14.93
N LYS A 123 0.59 7.68 15.81
CA LYS A 123 2.04 7.77 15.54
C LYS A 123 2.44 6.98 14.30
N MET A 124 1.93 5.74 14.16
CA MET A 124 2.19 4.90 13.00
C MET A 124 1.66 5.55 11.73
N LEU A 125 0.43 6.08 11.74
CA LEU A 125 -0.17 6.75 10.58
C LEU A 125 0.70 7.91 10.08
N ILE A 126 1.23 8.75 10.97
CA ILE A 126 2.10 9.87 10.57
C ILE A 126 3.40 9.35 9.94
N LYS A 127 4.03 8.35 10.54
CA LYS A 127 5.23 7.73 9.98
C LYS A 127 4.98 7.15 8.59
N LEU A 128 3.83 6.50 8.39
CA LEU A 128 3.46 5.93 7.09
C LEU A 128 3.11 7.01 6.06
N ILE A 129 2.48 8.12 6.46
CA ILE A 129 2.28 9.27 5.56
C ILE A 129 3.63 9.84 5.13
N ASP A 130 4.58 10.02 6.04
CA ASP A 130 5.94 10.47 5.70
C ASP A 130 6.58 9.53 4.68
N ARG A 131 6.57 8.21 4.94
CA ARG A 131 7.08 7.18 4.03
C ARG A 131 6.45 7.25 2.63
N GLU A 132 5.13 7.23 2.56
CA GLU A 132 4.39 7.22 1.30
C GLU A 132 4.63 8.49 0.48
N CYS A 133 4.91 9.61 1.13
CA CYS A 133 5.14 10.89 0.48
C CYS A 133 6.60 11.08 0.05
N GLU A 134 7.57 10.59 0.81
CA GLU A 134 8.98 10.61 0.43
C GLU A 134 9.25 9.75 -0.81
N GLN A 135 8.51 8.66 -0.99
CA GLN A 135 8.61 7.78 -2.17
C GLN A 135 8.08 8.40 -3.47
N THR A 136 7.37 9.54 -3.42
CA THR A 136 6.79 10.14 -4.64
C THR A 136 7.81 10.87 -5.52
N GLY A 137 9.02 11.19 -5.02
CA GLY A 137 10.11 11.77 -5.81
C GLY A 137 9.87 13.18 -6.38
N TYR A 138 8.75 13.82 -6.08
CA TYR A 138 8.40 15.15 -6.59
C TYR A 138 8.72 16.22 -5.55
N GLU A 139 9.70 17.08 -5.81
CA GLU A 139 10.10 18.18 -4.90
C GLU A 139 8.93 19.11 -4.54
N LEU A 140 8.02 19.38 -5.48
CA LEU A 140 6.84 20.21 -5.23
C LEU A 140 5.83 19.54 -4.29
N ILE A 141 5.72 18.23 -4.31
CA ILE A 141 4.91 17.47 -3.34
C ILE A 141 5.47 17.66 -1.94
N GLN A 142 6.78 17.75 -1.78
CA GLN A 142 7.41 18.01 -0.47
C GLN A 142 7.06 19.40 0.08
N VAL A 143 7.01 20.44 -0.78
CA VAL A 143 6.59 21.79 -0.38
C VAL A 143 5.11 21.82 0.02
N PHE A 144 4.23 21.21 -0.79
CA PHE A 144 2.82 21.06 -0.48
C PHE A 144 2.59 20.25 0.80
N MET A 145 3.31 19.13 0.92
CA MET A 145 3.30 18.28 2.11
C MET A 145 3.74 19.01 3.37
N GLY A 146 4.66 19.97 3.27
CA GLY A 146 5.10 20.76 4.43
C GLY A 146 3.93 21.48 5.10
N ASN A 147 3.06 22.12 4.34
CA ASN A 147 1.87 22.81 4.85
C ASN A 147 0.80 21.81 5.35
N PHE A 148 0.52 20.76 4.58
CA PHE A 148 -0.40 19.69 4.98
C PHE A 148 0.08 18.96 6.24
N LYS A 149 1.37 18.58 6.30
CA LYS A 149 1.97 17.99 7.51
C LYS A 149 1.79 18.87 8.73
N ALA A 150 1.98 20.18 8.60
CA ALA A 150 1.82 21.11 9.72
C ALA A 150 0.39 21.09 10.26
N GLY A 151 -0.63 21.17 9.40
CA GLY A 151 -2.04 21.07 9.79
C GLY A 151 -2.39 19.72 10.41
N PHE A 152 -1.90 18.64 9.80
CA PHE A 152 -2.12 17.27 10.30
C PHE A 152 -1.43 17.06 11.66
N TYR A 153 -0.18 17.53 11.84
CA TYR A 153 0.52 17.48 13.12
C TYR A 153 -0.17 18.31 14.21
N GLN A 154 -0.71 19.47 13.86
CA GLN A 154 -1.49 20.28 14.80
C GLN A 154 -2.77 19.57 15.25
N ALA A 155 -3.52 18.98 14.31
CA ALA A 155 -4.72 18.20 14.64
C ALA A 155 -4.37 16.97 15.48
N PHE A 156 -3.26 16.30 15.19
CA PHE A 156 -2.77 15.17 15.97
C PHE A 156 -2.34 15.61 17.38
N ALA A 157 -1.60 16.70 17.50
CA ALA A 157 -1.19 17.25 18.80
C ALA A 157 -2.41 17.66 19.65
N ALA A 158 -3.44 18.24 19.04
CA ALA A 158 -4.68 18.58 19.70
C ALA A 158 -5.46 17.35 20.19
N LEU A 159 -5.45 16.24 19.44
CA LEU A 159 -6.16 15.02 19.77
C LEU A 159 -5.43 14.15 20.81
N PHE A 160 -4.11 14.12 20.75
CA PHE A 160 -3.29 13.17 21.51
C PHE A 160 -2.31 13.84 22.49
N GLY A 161 -2.26 15.17 22.53
CA GLY A 161 -1.43 15.92 23.49
C GLY A 161 0.07 15.78 23.29
N ALA A 162 0.53 15.32 22.12
CA ALA A 162 1.94 15.07 21.83
C ALA A 162 2.35 15.59 20.45
N SER A 163 3.50 16.28 20.41
CA SER A 163 4.14 16.68 19.14
C SER A 163 4.94 15.51 18.58
N LEU A 164 4.72 15.20 17.30
CA LEU A 164 5.48 14.18 16.57
C LEU A 164 6.46 14.90 15.64
N LYS A 165 7.71 14.98 16.04
CA LYS A 165 8.78 15.67 15.26
C LYS A 165 9.73 14.70 14.55
N LYS A 166 9.48 13.39 14.59
CA LYS A 166 10.38 12.40 13.98
C LYS A 166 9.85 11.96 12.62
N GLY A 167 10.66 12.15 11.58
CA GLY A 167 10.46 11.59 10.25
C GLY A 167 10.51 10.05 10.23
N TYR A 168 10.39 9.49 9.04
CA TYR A 168 10.50 8.05 8.80
C TYR A 168 11.92 7.69 8.34
N TYR A 169 12.55 6.70 8.97
CA TYR A 169 13.93 6.28 8.68
C TYR A 169 13.99 4.78 8.35
N PRO A 170 13.76 4.39 7.07
CA PRO A 170 13.64 2.98 6.66
C PRO A 170 14.92 2.18 6.89
N ASP A 171 16.09 2.79 6.74
CA ASP A 171 17.40 2.15 6.94
C ASP A 171 17.88 2.25 8.39
N GLY A 172 17.06 2.78 9.29
CA GLY A 172 17.41 3.04 10.69
C GLY A 172 16.39 2.53 11.70
N GLU A 173 15.86 3.47 12.50
CA GLU A 173 14.93 3.11 13.61
C GLU A 173 13.60 2.51 13.13
N ASP A 174 13.22 2.67 11.86
CA ASP A 174 11.97 2.16 11.28
C ASP A 174 12.16 0.94 10.36
N ALA A 175 13.36 0.36 10.30
CA ALA A 175 13.64 -0.82 9.46
C ALA A 175 12.73 -2.01 9.76
N GLU A 176 12.37 -2.27 11.02
CA GLU A 176 11.40 -3.31 11.40
C GLU A 176 10.00 -3.00 10.85
N ILE A 177 9.62 -1.73 10.82
CA ILE A 177 8.33 -1.29 10.26
C ILE A 177 8.32 -1.51 8.74
N GLU A 178 9.41 -1.17 8.04
CA GLU A 178 9.55 -1.39 6.60
C GLU A 178 9.45 -2.87 6.23
N GLU A 179 10.12 -3.74 6.98
CA GLU A 179 10.00 -5.19 6.80
C GLU A 179 8.56 -5.68 7.01
N ILE A 180 7.88 -5.19 8.04
CA ILE A 180 6.47 -5.53 8.31
C ILE A 180 5.57 -5.05 7.17
N ILE A 181 5.78 -3.83 6.65
CA ILE A 181 5.01 -3.29 5.52
C ILE A 181 5.18 -4.20 4.31
N PHE A 182 6.41 -4.55 3.97
CA PHE A 182 6.70 -5.45 2.86
C PHE A 182 5.90 -6.76 2.97
N TRP A 183 5.91 -7.42 4.14
CA TRP A 183 5.20 -8.69 4.32
C TRP A 183 3.66 -8.53 4.37
N VAL A 184 3.16 -7.39 4.84
CA VAL A 184 1.73 -7.04 4.76
C VAL A 184 1.31 -6.87 3.30
N GLU A 185 2.13 -6.23 2.47
CA GLU A 185 1.89 -6.03 1.03
C GLU A 185 1.90 -7.33 0.25
N GLN A 186 2.76 -8.28 0.65
CA GLN A 186 2.80 -9.62 0.06
C GLN A 186 1.64 -10.52 0.55
N GLY A 187 0.80 -10.05 1.48
CA GLY A 187 -0.31 -10.83 2.05
C GLY A 187 0.14 -11.98 2.96
N VAL A 188 1.37 -11.93 3.46
CA VAL A 188 1.94 -12.94 4.36
C VAL A 188 1.60 -12.64 5.82
N LEU A 189 1.58 -11.37 6.17
CA LEU A 189 1.17 -10.88 7.50
C LEU A 189 -0.22 -10.30 7.47
#